data_062d60a5826e03515ebb0c668c60fd32
#
_entry.id   062d60a5826e03515ebb0c668c60fd32
#
_cell.length_a   1.000
_cell.length_b   1.000
_cell.length_c   1.000
_cell.angle_alpha   90.00
_cell.angle_beta   90.00
_cell.angle_gamma   90.00
#
_symmetry.space_group_name_H-M   'P 1'
#
loop_
_entity.id
_entity.type
_entity.pdbx_description
1 polymer ?
#
loop_
_entity_poly.entity_id
_entity_poly.type
_entity_poly.pdbx_seq_one_letter_code
_entity_poly.pdbx_strand_id
1 'polypeptide(L)'
;DQAIVTGQVLDAHGRTYFGMSQLMNLVKMMKAGECSYEDIVYFEDMFQPGIESLPYIIKQVPINLRPRIFVRCLAQSIDPDDFVHVWGMSEFMGHYEKMVDSFVDGVLASNEEMVMHMKIAGWKAPIYNISGLAFGKEEVQGRVNNKIKSFPERAHRVIFAARFDQEKQPDFFMNMIEAYNNQWPGVPVEFAVLSGGPLRSNNPKYLERA
;
A
#
# COMPACT_ATOMS: atom_id res chain seq x y z
N ASP A 1 -5.68 20.26 12.86
CA ASP A 1 -4.67 20.10 11.80
C ASP A 1 -3.29 20.00 12.42
N GLN A 2 -2.75 18.80 12.48
CA GLN A 2 -1.36 18.63 12.90
C GLN A 2 -0.48 18.59 11.66
N ALA A 3 0.58 19.38 11.67
CA ALA A 3 1.55 19.39 10.57
C ALA A 3 2.18 17.98 10.43
N ILE A 4 2.20 17.47 9.20
CA ILE A 4 2.90 16.24 8.88
C ILE A 4 4.40 16.51 8.99
N VAL A 5 5.08 15.80 9.87
CA VAL A 5 6.54 15.86 9.97
C VAL A 5 7.12 14.95 8.90
N THR A 6 7.74 15.55 7.89
CA THR A 6 8.32 14.82 6.77
C THR A 6 9.36 13.81 7.25
N GLY A 7 9.25 12.55 6.79
CA GLY A 7 10.16 11.47 7.13
C GLY A 7 9.78 10.63 8.36
N GLN A 8 8.81 11.06 9.15
CA GLN A 8 8.33 10.31 10.32
C GLN A 8 7.03 9.54 10.08
N VAL A 9 6.32 9.83 9.02
CA VAL A 9 5.00 9.23 8.73
C VAL A 9 5.10 7.72 8.46
N LEU A 10 6.21 7.25 7.91
CA LEU A 10 6.41 5.85 7.54
C LEU A 10 7.19 5.03 8.57
N ASP A 11 7.78 5.66 9.57
CA ASP A 11 8.38 4.92 10.68
C ASP A 11 7.32 4.47 11.69
N ALA A 12 7.64 3.48 12.53
CA ALA A 12 6.68 2.90 13.47
C ALA A 12 6.11 3.94 14.45
N HIS A 13 6.94 4.90 14.91
CA HIS A 13 6.50 5.94 15.81
C HIS A 13 5.58 6.95 15.13
N GLY A 14 6.00 7.48 13.97
CA GLY A 14 5.22 8.45 13.21
C GLY A 14 3.89 7.88 12.72
N ARG A 15 3.92 6.66 12.20
CA ARG A 15 2.71 5.96 11.74
C ARG A 15 1.70 5.74 12.89
N THR A 16 2.18 5.32 14.06
CA THR A 16 1.33 5.14 15.24
C THR A 16 0.75 6.47 15.70
N TYR A 17 1.58 7.51 15.82
CA TYR A 17 1.13 8.84 16.23
C TYR A 17 0.03 9.39 15.32
N PHE A 18 0.22 9.33 14.01
CA PHE A 18 -0.77 9.82 13.05
C PHE A 18 -2.05 9.00 13.07
N GLY A 19 -1.96 7.68 13.06
CA GLY A 19 -3.11 6.79 13.10
C GLY A 19 -3.96 7.03 14.34
N MET A 20 -3.35 7.06 15.51
CA MET A 20 -4.03 7.32 16.79
C MET A 20 -4.61 8.73 16.86
N SER A 21 -3.92 9.74 16.32
CA SER A 21 -4.41 11.12 16.29
C SER A 21 -5.65 11.26 15.40
N GLN A 22 -5.67 10.62 14.26
CA GLN A 22 -6.83 10.60 13.35
C GLN A 22 -8.03 9.90 14.00
N LEU A 23 -7.78 8.74 14.64
CA LEU A 23 -8.83 8.02 15.35
C LEU A 23 -9.41 8.86 16.50
N MET A 24 -8.57 9.52 17.28
CA MET A 24 -9.01 10.42 18.36
C MET A 24 -9.89 11.56 17.84
N ASN A 25 -9.59 12.12 16.69
CA ASN A 25 -10.42 13.15 16.06
C ASN A 25 -11.76 12.57 15.60
N LEU A 26 -11.78 11.41 14.97
CA LEU A 26 -13.02 10.72 14.60
C LEU A 26 -13.92 10.48 15.83
N VAL A 27 -13.34 10.01 16.94
CA VAL A 27 -14.09 9.80 18.19
C VAL A 27 -14.68 11.10 18.72
N LYS A 28 -13.94 12.21 18.65
CA LYS A 28 -14.46 13.53 19.06
C LYS A 28 -15.63 13.95 18.18
N MET A 29 -15.54 13.79 16.87
CA MET A 29 -16.61 14.11 15.91
C MET A 29 -17.89 13.29 16.20
N MET A 30 -17.75 11.97 16.40
CA MET A 30 -18.88 11.12 16.77
C MET A 30 -19.52 11.55 18.09
N LYS A 31 -18.73 11.88 19.12
CA LYS A 31 -19.24 12.35 20.42
C LYS A 31 -19.90 13.72 20.34
N ALA A 32 -19.44 14.59 19.45
CA ALA A 32 -20.04 15.91 19.20
C ALA A 32 -21.33 15.84 18.38
N GLY A 33 -21.69 14.65 17.86
CA GLY A 33 -22.85 14.50 16.96
C GLY A 33 -22.59 15.04 15.56
N GLU A 34 -21.33 15.17 15.17
CA GLU A 34 -20.92 15.64 13.84
C GLU A 34 -20.88 14.53 12.80
N CYS A 35 -21.17 13.29 13.21
CA CYS A 35 -21.27 12.11 12.33
C CYS A 35 -22.68 11.52 12.38
N SER A 36 -23.06 10.90 11.27
CA SER A 36 -24.32 10.15 11.13
C SER A 36 -24.08 8.86 10.35
N TYR A 37 -25.09 8.02 10.24
CA TYR A 37 -25.04 6.82 9.40
C TYR A 37 -24.92 7.12 7.89
N GLU A 38 -25.29 8.32 7.48
CA GLU A 38 -25.14 8.76 6.08
C GLU A 38 -23.70 9.10 5.70
N ASP A 39 -22.86 9.35 6.70
CA ASP A 39 -21.46 9.68 6.49
C ASP A 39 -20.62 8.42 6.25
N ILE A 40 -19.53 8.58 5.51
CA ILE A 40 -18.56 7.53 5.24
C ILE A 40 -17.20 7.94 5.78
N VAL A 41 -16.64 7.07 6.60
CA VAL A 41 -15.22 7.15 7.00
C VAL A 41 -14.44 6.14 6.19
N TYR A 42 -13.51 6.61 5.40
CA TYR A 42 -12.66 5.79 4.56
C TYR A 42 -11.23 5.78 5.07
N PHE A 43 -10.72 4.59 5.35
CA PHE A 43 -9.32 4.38 5.69
C PHE A 43 -8.57 3.87 4.46
N GLU A 44 -7.62 4.67 3.99
CA GLU A 44 -6.81 4.36 2.79
C GLU A 44 -5.90 3.14 2.99
N ASP A 45 -5.62 2.76 4.22
CA ASP A 45 -4.87 1.56 4.57
C ASP A 45 -5.54 0.90 5.78
N MET A 46 -6.03 -0.33 5.61
CA MET A 46 -6.67 -1.06 6.70
C MET A 46 -5.71 -1.42 7.85
N PHE A 47 -4.41 -1.41 7.60
CA PHE A 47 -3.39 -1.64 8.63
C PHE A 47 -2.93 -0.35 9.32
N GLN A 48 -3.75 0.70 9.27
CA GLN A 48 -3.47 1.93 10.01
C GLN A 48 -3.57 1.67 11.53
N PRO A 49 -2.55 2.02 12.32
CA PRO A 49 -2.60 1.91 13.78
C PRO A 49 -3.81 2.64 14.37
N GLY A 50 -4.52 1.99 15.26
CA GLY A 50 -5.72 2.52 15.92
C GLY A 50 -7.03 1.94 15.42
N ILE A 51 -7.10 1.42 14.19
CA ILE A 51 -8.31 0.79 13.63
C ILE A 51 -8.77 -0.38 14.51
N GLU A 52 -7.85 -1.10 15.13
CA GLU A 52 -8.14 -2.18 16.08
C GLU A 52 -8.98 -1.75 17.29
N SER A 53 -9.03 -0.46 17.58
CA SER A 53 -9.87 0.09 18.65
C SER A 53 -11.30 0.43 18.21
N LEU A 54 -11.58 0.52 16.91
CA LEU A 54 -12.87 0.92 16.38
C LEU A 54 -14.03 0.02 16.81
N PRO A 55 -13.92 -1.32 16.82
CA PRO A 55 -15.01 -2.18 17.26
C PRO A 55 -15.49 -1.87 18.68
N TYR A 56 -14.58 -1.51 19.56
CA TYR A 56 -14.91 -1.10 20.93
C TYR A 56 -15.55 0.29 20.96
N ILE A 57 -15.02 1.24 20.20
CA ILE A 57 -15.47 2.64 20.20
C ILE A 57 -16.87 2.76 19.62
N ILE A 58 -17.13 2.17 18.45
CA ILE A 58 -18.41 2.27 17.76
C ILE A 58 -19.55 1.67 18.58
N LYS A 59 -19.29 0.64 19.38
CA LYS A 59 -20.32 0.07 20.27
C LYS A 59 -20.77 1.00 21.38
N GLN A 60 -19.97 1.99 21.74
CA GLN A 60 -20.29 2.99 22.77
C GLN A 60 -20.95 4.25 22.21
N VAL A 61 -20.97 4.41 20.89
CA VAL A 61 -21.60 5.53 20.20
C VAL A 61 -23.02 5.13 19.82
N PRO A 62 -24.05 5.99 20.00
CA PRO A 62 -25.41 5.75 19.52
C PRO A 62 -25.41 5.40 18.01
N ILE A 63 -26.24 4.44 17.62
CA ILE A 63 -26.22 3.88 16.26
C ILE A 63 -26.42 4.93 15.16
N ASN A 64 -27.24 5.93 15.41
CA ASN A 64 -27.52 7.02 14.48
C ASN A 64 -26.34 8.00 14.30
N LEU A 65 -25.34 7.93 15.17
CA LEU A 65 -24.11 8.74 15.10
C LEU A 65 -22.88 7.94 14.61
N ARG A 66 -23.09 6.69 14.21
CA ARG A 66 -22.01 5.84 13.68
C ARG A 66 -21.89 6.03 12.17
N PRO A 67 -20.81 6.56 11.66
CA PRO A 67 -20.58 6.59 10.23
C PRO A 67 -20.37 5.16 9.70
N ARG A 68 -20.62 4.96 8.42
CA ARG A 68 -20.24 3.73 7.72
C ARG A 68 -18.72 3.71 7.53
N ILE A 69 -18.11 2.55 7.75
CA ILE A 69 -16.65 2.39 7.73
C ILE A 69 -16.23 1.57 6.52
N PHE A 70 -15.43 2.18 5.69
CA PHE A 70 -14.79 1.52 4.56
C PHE A 70 -13.28 1.55 4.72
N VAL A 71 -12.62 0.47 4.31
CA VAL A 71 -11.16 0.36 4.37
C VAL A 71 -10.61 -0.08 3.02
N ARG A 72 -9.37 0.29 2.73
CA ARG A 72 -8.65 -0.23 1.58
C ARG A 72 -7.70 -1.34 2.02
N CYS A 73 -7.78 -2.46 1.34
CA CYS A 73 -6.81 -3.55 1.46
C CYS A 73 -5.65 -3.29 0.51
N LEU A 74 -4.45 -3.11 1.04
CA LEU A 74 -3.21 -2.89 0.26
C LEU A 74 -2.23 -4.04 0.39
N ALA A 75 -2.41 -4.90 1.41
CA ALA A 75 -1.59 -6.06 1.71
C ALA A 75 -2.46 -7.15 2.31
N GLN A 76 -2.06 -8.41 2.19
CA GLN A 76 -2.85 -9.55 2.61
C GLN A 76 -2.01 -10.61 3.31
N SER A 77 -2.52 -11.15 4.41
CA SER A 77 -1.84 -12.21 5.17
C SER A 77 -1.76 -13.54 4.42
N ILE A 78 -2.67 -13.78 3.47
CA ILE A 78 -2.72 -15.00 2.67
C ILE A 78 -1.70 -15.01 1.53
N ASP A 79 -1.24 -13.84 1.09
CA ASP A 79 -0.29 -13.73 -0.01
C ASP A 79 1.14 -14.05 0.48
N PRO A 80 1.77 -15.13 0.01
CA PRO A 80 3.11 -15.49 0.44
C PRO A 80 4.20 -14.53 -0.03
N ASP A 81 3.93 -13.75 -1.07
CA ASP A 81 4.87 -12.77 -1.63
C ASP A 81 4.69 -11.37 -1.04
N ASP A 82 3.67 -11.18 -0.18
CA ASP A 82 3.45 -9.91 0.51
C ASP A 82 4.49 -9.69 1.63
N PHE A 83 4.80 -8.41 1.89
CA PHE A 83 5.72 -8.04 2.98
C PHE A 83 5.25 -8.56 4.34
N VAL A 84 3.95 -8.69 4.55
CA VAL A 84 3.34 -9.26 5.75
C VAL A 84 3.84 -10.68 5.99
N HIS A 85 3.93 -11.49 4.94
CA HIS A 85 4.45 -12.85 5.00
C HIS A 85 5.97 -12.85 5.16
N VAL A 86 6.67 -12.09 4.34
CA VAL A 86 8.15 -11.99 4.35
C VAL A 86 8.68 -11.55 5.73
N TRP A 87 7.94 -10.70 6.44
CA TRP A 87 8.33 -10.22 7.78
C TRP A 87 7.83 -11.11 8.93
N GLY A 88 7.21 -12.26 8.62
CA GLY A 88 6.72 -13.21 9.62
C GLY A 88 5.50 -12.72 10.39
N MET A 89 4.71 -11.80 9.83
CA MET A 89 3.54 -11.20 10.48
C MET A 89 2.21 -11.84 10.04
N SER A 90 2.23 -12.89 9.21
CA SER A 90 1.03 -13.45 8.58
C SER A 90 -0.02 -13.89 9.57
N GLU A 91 0.37 -14.55 10.68
CA GLU A 91 -0.56 -15.01 11.71
C GLU A 91 -1.27 -13.84 12.39
N PHE A 92 -0.51 -12.87 12.86
CA PHE A 92 -1.04 -11.65 13.48
C PHE A 92 -1.98 -10.91 12.51
N MET A 93 -1.53 -10.68 11.28
CA MET A 93 -2.30 -9.96 10.27
C MET A 93 -3.55 -10.73 9.85
N GLY A 94 -3.51 -12.06 9.80
CA GLY A 94 -4.70 -12.87 9.54
C GLY A 94 -5.78 -12.72 10.63
N HIS A 95 -5.39 -12.59 11.88
CA HIS A 95 -6.32 -12.27 12.98
C HIS A 95 -6.85 -10.84 12.87
N TYR A 96 -5.98 -9.90 12.52
CA TYR A 96 -6.35 -8.51 12.31
C TYR A 96 -7.36 -8.37 11.16
N GLU A 97 -7.14 -9.01 10.03
CA GLU A 97 -8.06 -9.03 8.89
C GLU A 97 -9.45 -9.55 9.28
N LYS A 98 -9.52 -10.64 10.04
CA LYS A 98 -10.79 -11.19 10.55
C LYS A 98 -11.50 -10.21 11.48
N MET A 99 -10.75 -9.48 12.30
CA MET A 99 -11.31 -8.45 13.16
C MET A 99 -11.88 -7.32 12.30
N VAL A 100 -11.14 -6.83 11.32
CA VAL A 100 -11.59 -5.76 10.40
C VAL A 100 -12.84 -6.20 9.65
N ASP A 101 -12.85 -7.40 9.07
CA ASP A 101 -14.02 -8.00 8.40
C ASP A 101 -15.29 -8.00 9.26
N SER A 102 -15.13 -8.08 10.59
CA SER A 102 -16.27 -8.19 11.51
C SER A 102 -17.04 -6.89 11.73
N PHE A 103 -16.52 -5.73 11.35
CA PHE A 103 -17.14 -4.45 11.68
C PHE A 103 -17.19 -3.42 10.55
N VAL A 104 -16.49 -3.65 9.44
CA VAL A 104 -16.50 -2.71 8.31
C VAL A 104 -17.73 -2.90 7.43
N ASP A 105 -18.21 -1.82 6.84
CA ASP A 105 -19.33 -1.83 5.89
C ASP A 105 -18.88 -2.20 4.48
N GLY A 106 -17.59 -2.14 4.21
CA GLY A 106 -17.02 -2.61 2.96
C GLY A 106 -15.50 -2.47 2.89
N VAL A 107 -14.92 -3.23 1.98
CA VAL A 107 -13.48 -3.25 1.72
C VAL A 107 -13.23 -2.97 0.24
N LEU A 108 -12.27 -2.10 -0.03
CA LEU A 108 -11.83 -1.76 -1.37
C LEU A 108 -10.55 -2.55 -1.68
N ALA A 109 -10.59 -3.33 -2.74
CA ALA A 109 -9.45 -4.10 -3.25
C ALA A 109 -8.95 -3.50 -4.58
N SER A 110 -7.65 -3.54 -4.80
CA SER A 110 -7.01 -2.85 -5.94
C SER A 110 -7.07 -3.63 -7.25
N ASN A 111 -7.36 -4.94 -7.21
CA ASN A 111 -7.45 -5.79 -8.38
C ASN A 111 -8.28 -7.07 -8.09
N GLU A 112 -8.57 -7.84 -9.15
CA GLU A 112 -9.33 -9.10 -9.06
C GLU A 112 -8.62 -10.18 -8.24
N GLU A 113 -7.30 -10.23 -8.29
CA GLU A 113 -6.50 -11.19 -7.53
C GLU A 113 -6.69 -10.98 -6.03
N MET A 114 -6.58 -9.74 -5.56
CA MET A 114 -6.85 -9.40 -4.17
C MET A 114 -8.28 -9.77 -3.77
N VAL A 115 -9.27 -9.48 -4.62
CA VAL A 115 -10.66 -9.88 -4.37
C VAL A 115 -10.78 -11.39 -4.21
N MET A 116 -10.12 -12.15 -5.07
CA MET A 116 -10.10 -13.61 -5.00
C MET A 116 -9.46 -14.11 -3.72
N HIS A 117 -8.29 -13.57 -3.35
CA HIS A 117 -7.61 -13.92 -2.10
C HIS A 117 -8.48 -13.62 -0.87
N MET A 118 -9.15 -12.48 -0.82
CA MET A 118 -10.06 -12.12 0.28
C MET A 118 -11.22 -13.12 0.37
N LYS A 119 -11.82 -13.51 -0.76
CA LYS A 119 -12.89 -14.52 -0.78
C LYS A 119 -12.38 -15.88 -0.28
N ILE A 120 -11.19 -16.30 -0.69
CA ILE A 120 -10.56 -17.54 -0.23
C ILE A 120 -10.26 -17.47 1.29
N ALA A 121 -9.81 -16.31 1.77
CA ALA A 121 -9.58 -16.05 3.20
C ALA A 121 -10.87 -16.00 4.03
N GLY A 122 -12.04 -16.00 3.37
CA GLY A 122 -13.34 -16.09 4.02
C GLY A 122 -13.93 -14.75 4.47
N TRP A 123 -13.55 -13.66 3.84
CA TRP A 123 -14.13 -12.34 4.08
C TRP A 123 -15.64 -12.33 3.82
N LYS A 124 -16.39 -11.70 4.71
CA LYS A 124 -17.86 -11.59 4.68
C LYS A 124 -18.33 -10.19 4.33
N ALA A 125 -17.55 -9.16 4.68
CA ALA A 125 -17.83 -7.79 4.30
C ALA A 125 -17.90 -7.65 2.77
N PRO A 126 -18.75 -6.76 2.23
CA PRO A 126 -18.77 -6.45 0.79
C PRO A 126 -17.39 -6.02 0.30
N ILE A 127 -16.90 -6.67 -0.78
CA ILE A 127 -15.62 -6.36 -1.39
C ILE A 127 -15.87 -5.64 -2.71
N TYR A 128 -15.28 -4.47 -2.87
CA TYR A 128 -15.39 -3.62 -4.05
C TYR A 128 -14.05 -3.60 -4.78
N ASN A 129 -14.04 -4.09 -6.02
CA ASN A 129 -12.88 -3.95 -6.88
C ASN A 129 -12.82 -2.52 -7.41
N ILE A 130 -11.79 -1.78 -7.02
CA ILE A 130 -11.51 -0.43 -7.48
C ILE A 130 -10.34 -0.43 -8.46
N SER A 131 -10.19 -1.51 -9.25
CA SER A 131 -9.10 -1.64 -10.21
C SER A 131 -8.99 -0.39 -11.07
N GLY A 132 -7.82 0.14 -11.14
CA GLY A 132 -7.51 1.32 -11.93
C GLY A 132 -6.29 2.06 -11.38
N LEU A 133 -5.58 2.69 -12.28
CA LEU A 133 -4.54 3.64 -11.91
C LEU A 133 -5.22 4.94 -11.46
N ALA A 134 -4.63 5.57 -10.44
CA ALA A 134 -5.08 6.88 -9.95
C ALA A 134 -4.96 7.99 -11.01
N PHE A 135 -4.34 7.71 -12.16
CA PHE A 135 -4.10 8.66 -13.24
C PHE A 135 -4.67 8.14 -14.55
N GLY A 136 -5.50 8.97 -15.19
CA GLY A 136 -5.95 8.72 -16.55
C GLY A 136 -4.83 8.90 -17.57
N LYS A 137 -5.01 8.29 -18.75
CA LYS A 137 -4.04 8.41 -19.86
C LYS A 137 -3.77 9.87 -20.23
N GLU A 138 -4.81 10.68 -20.28
CA GLU A 138 -4.74 12.11 -20.63
C GLU A 138 -3.95 12.89 -19.58
N GLU A 139 -4.12 12.58 -18.30
CA GLU A 139 -3.37 13.24 -17.23
C GLU A 139 -1.88 12.91 -17.32
N VAL A 140 -1.54 11.64 -17.55
CA VAL A 140 -0.14 11.23 -17.74
C VAL A 140 0.45 11.92 -18.96
N GLN A 141 -0.27 11.93 -20.07
CA GLN A 141 0.17 12.62 -21.30
C GLN A 141 0.39 14.12 -21.09
N GLY A 142 -0.51 14.78 -20.36
CA GLY A 142 -0.36 16.18 -20.00
C GLY A 142 0.87 16.48 -19.14
N ARG A 143 1.17 15.61 -18.16
CA ARG A 143 2.35 15.75 -17.28
C ARG A 143 3.68 15.55 -17.99
N VAL A 144 3.73 14.66 -18.98
CA VAL A 144 4.96 14.41 -19.75
C VAL A 144 5.17 15.37 -20.93
N ASN A 145 4.22 16.30 -21.17
CA ASN A 145 4.38 17.42 -22.12
C ASN A 145 4.98 17.01 -23.48
N ASN A 146 4.41 16.03 -24.14
CA ASN A 146 4.89 15.52 -25.44
C ASN A 146 6.35 15.03 -25.45
N LYS A 147 6.97 14.82 -24.29
CA LYS A 147 8.31 14.22 -24.17
C LYS A 147 8.34 12.71 -24.37
N ILE A 148 7.18 12.11 -24.66
CA ILE A 148 7.09 10.68 -24.95
C ILE A 148 7.72 10.44 -26.32
N LYS A 149 8.91 9.87 -26.31
CA LYS A 149 9.58 9.41 -27.54
C LYS A 149 8.90 8.16 -28.07
N SER A 150 8.87 8.01 -29.39
CA SER A 150 8.49 6.73 -30.02
C SER A 150 9.45 5.62 -29.58
N PHE A 151 9.00 4.37 -29.66
CA PHE A 151 9.82 3.24 -29.19
C PHE A 151 11.22 3.20 -29.79
N PRO A 152 11.43 3.42 -31.09
CA PRO A 152 12.78 3.45 -31.68
C PRO A 152 13.69 4.60 -31.20
N GLU A 153 13.08 5.68 -30.71
CA GLU A 153 13.82 6.86 -30.22
C GLU A 153 14.17 6.77 -28.73
N ARG A 154 13.69 5.73 -28.04
CA ARG A 154 13.98 5.55 -26.61
C ARG A 154 15.38 4.99 -26.42
N ALA A 155 16.04 5.41 -25.35
CA ALA A 155 17.24 4.73 -24.89
C ALA A 155 16.94 3.26 -24.59
N HIS A 156 17.85 2.38 -24.94
CA HIS A 156 17.80 0.97 -24.55
C HIS A 156 18.10 0.89 -23.04
N ARG A 157 17.06 1.08 -22.23
CA ARG A 157 17.19 1.14 -20.78
C ARG A 157 16.15 0.25 -20.12
N VAL A 158 16.61 -0.56 -19.18
CA VAL A 158 15.75 -1.35 -18.27
C VAL A 158 15.80 -0.70 -16.90
N ILE A 159 14.63 -0.43 -16.31
CA ILE A 159 14.53 0.30 -15.05
C ILE A 159 13.88 -0.60 -14.00
N PHE A 160 14.54 -0.72 -12.84
CA PHE A 160 13.94 -1.26 -11.63
C PHE A 160 13.20 -0.13 -10.92
N ALA A 161 11.88 -0.10 -11.06
CA ALA A 161 11.03 0.97 -10.56
C ALA A 161 10.31 0.57 -9.25
N ALA A 162 11.08 0.12 -8.26
CA ALA A 162 10.55 -0.28 -6.95
C ALA A 162 11.57 0.05 -5.85
N ARG A 163 11.15 -0.06 -4.58
CA ARG A 163 12.08 -0.06 -3.45
C ARG A 163 13.07 -1.21 -3.62
N PHE A 164 14.32 -0.98 -3.23
CA PHE A 164 15.38 -1.98 -3.36
C PHE A 164 15.40 -2.93 -2.15
N ASP A 165 14.21 -3.33 -1.72
CA ASP A 165 13.96 -4.17 -0.56
C ASP A 165 13.67 -5.61 -0.97
N GLN A 166 13.86 -6.54 -0.03
CA GLN A 166 13.80 -7.98 -0.30
C GLN A 166 12.48 -8.42 -0.94
N GLU A 167 11.34 -7.86 -0.53
CA GLU A 167 10.02 -8.19 -1.06
C GLU A 167 9.82 -7.74 -2.53
N LYS A 168 10.70 -6.89 -3.05
CA LYS A 168 10.69 -6.46 -4.46
C LYS A 168 11.71 -7.22 -5.32
N GLN A 169 12.37 -8.23 -4.74
CA GLN A 169 13.27 -9.16 -5.41
C GLN A 169 14.36 -8.48 -6.26
N PRO A 170 15.17 -7.54 -5.71
CA PRO A 170 16.24 -6.89 -6.47
C PRO A 170 17.30 -7.89 -6.94
N ASP A 171 17.46 -9.04 -6.28
CA ASP A 171 18.33 -10.13 -6.74
C ASP A 171 17.96 -10.61 -8.15
N PHE A 172 16.66 -10.72 -8.44
CA PHE A 172 16.22 -11.10 -9.78
C PHE A 172 16.71 -10.10 -10.83
N PHE A 173 16.58 -8.80 -10.53
CA PHE A 173 17.06 -7.74 -11.43
C PHE A 173 18.57 -7.79 -11.62
N MET A 174 19.34 -7.97 -10.55
CA MET A 174 20.80 -8.05 -10.63
C MET A 174 21.28 -9.30 -11.37
N ASN A 175 20.64 -10.45 -11.12
CA ASN A 175 20.94 -11.69 -11.85
C ASN A 175 20.61 -11.56 -13.34
N MET A 176 19.54 -10.83 -13.69
CA MET A 176 19.20 -10.53 -15.08
C MET A 176 20.29 -9.68 -15.75
N ILE A 177 20.85 -8.68 -15.07
CA ILE A 177 21.97 -7.87 -15.57
C ILE A 177 23.19 -8.75 -15.86
N GLU A 178 23.56 -9.59 -14.91
CA GLU A 178 24.69 -10.51 -15.06
C GLU A 178 24.49 -11.47 -16.23
N ALA A 179 23.32 -12.10 -16.32
CA ALA A 179 22.98 -13.01 -17.40
C ALA A 179 23.00 -12.30 -18.76
N TYR A 180 22.45 -11.08 -18.84
CA TYR A 180 22.47 -10.27 -20.06
C TYR A 180 23.89 -9.95 -20.52
N ASN A 181 24.74 -9.44 -19.64
CA ASN A 181 26.10 -9.07 -19.95
C ASN A 181 26.96 -10.27 -20.40
N ASN A 182 26.67 -11.45 -19.84
CA ASN A 182 27.35 -12.70 -20.23
C ASN A 182 26.89 -13.22 -21.59
N GLN A 183 25.59 -13.07 -21.90
CA GLN A 183 25.01 -13.64 -23.11
C GLN A 183 25.14 -12.73 -24.33
N TRP A 184 25.13 -11.42 -24.14
CA TRP A 184 25.21 -10.43 -25.22
C TRP A 184 26.27 -9.36 -24.96
N PRO A 185 27.54 -9.74 -24.86
CA PRO A 185 28.64 -8.80 -24.68
C PRO A 185 28.68 -7.79 -25.83
N GLY A 186 28.62 -6.52 -25.51
CA GLY A 186 28.73 -5.44 -26.50
C GLY A 186 27.41 -4.90 -27.05
N VAL A 187 26.26 -5.42 -26.63
CA VAL A 187 24.96 -4.77 -26.90
C VAL A 187 24.70 -3.74 -25.80
N PRO A 188 24.66 -2.43 -26.13
CA PRO A 188 24.53 -1.41 -25.11
C PRO A 188 23.07 -1.33 -24.56
N VAL A 189 22.87 -1.87 -23.38
CA VAL A 189 21.66 -1.66 -22.59
C VAL A 189 22.04 -1.03 -21.26
N GLU A 190 21.39 0.04 -20.91
CA GLU A 190 21.56 0.68 -19.62
C GLU A 190 20.58 0.03 -18.61
N PHE A 191 21.09 -0.38 -17.45
CA PHE A 191 20.28 -0.83 -16.33
C PHE A 191 20.31 0.24 -15.24
N ALA A 192 19.15 0.59 -14.73
CA ALA A 192 19.01 1.68 -13.76
C ALA A 192 18.02 1.33 -12.65
N VAL A 193 18.28 1.82 -11.45
CA VAL A 193 17.33 1.80 -10.32
C VAL A 193 16.70 3.17 -10.19
N LEU A 194 15.38 3.23 -10.16
CA LEU A 194 14.66 4.48 -9.91
C LEU A 194 14.62 4.74 -8.41
N SER A 195 15.36 5.77 -7.97
CA SER A 195 15.37 6.19 -6.56
C SER A 195 15.18 7.70 -6.44
N GLY A 196 14.42 8.14 -5.44
CA GLY A 196 14.21 9.56 -5.12
C GLY A 196 15.35 10.20 -4.32
N GLY A 197 16.45 9.47 -4.09
CA GLY A 197 17.61 9.88 -3.29
C GLY A 197 18.65 8.77 -3.25
N PRO A 198 19.54 8.75 -2.24
CA PRO A 198 20.48 7.66 -2.07
C PRO A 198 19.77 6.32 -2.00
N LEU A 199 20.32 5.30 -2.69
CA LEU A 199 19.74 3.97 -2.68
C LEU A 199 19.72 3.42 -1.25
N ARG A 200 18.58 2.87 -0.84
CA ARG A 200 18.36 2.27 0.48
C ARG A 200 17.76 0.89 0.31
N SER A 201 18.05 0.00 1.24
CA SER A 201 17.49 -1.35 1.29
C SER A 201 17.35 -1.82 2.74
N ASN A 202 16.34 -2.65 3.01
CA ASN A 202 16.21 -3.41 4.25
C ASN A 202 17.20 -4.59 4.33
N ASN A 203 17.90 -4.92 3.23
CA ASN A 203 18.95 -5.92 3.17
C ASN A 203 20.27 -5.28 2.68
N PRO A 204 21.28 -5.08 3.55
CA PRO A 204 22.54 -4.43 3.19
C PRO A 204 23.29 -5.11 2.02
N LYS A 205 23.15 -6.43 1.85
CA LYS A 205 23.79 -7.17 0.76
C LYS A 205 23.38 -6.68 -0.63
N TYR A 206 22.17 -6.13 -0.75
CA TYR A 206 21.71 -5.57 -2.03
C TYR A 206 22.44 -4.27 -2.38
N LEU A 207 22.80 -3.47 -1.37
CA LEU A 207 23.56 -2.24 -1.58
C LEU A 207 25.02 -2.50 -1.94
N GLU A 208 25.59 -3.58 -1.44
CA GLU A 208 26.96 -4.00 -1.77
C GLU A 208 27.07 -4.50 -3.21
N ARG A 209 25.99 -5.03 -3.75
CA ARG A 209 25.93 -5.61 -5.08
C ARG A 209 25.51 -4.62 -6.17
N ALA A 210 24.83 -3.53 -5.79
CA ALA A 210 24.29 -2.51 -6.69
C ALA A 210 25.34 -1.43 -7.04
#